data_abf01f42c765791620090dc0d2ed0ba2
#
_entry.id   abf01f42c765791620090dc0d2ed0ba2
#
_cell.length_a   1.000
_cell.length_b   1.000
_cell.length_c   1.000
_cell.angle_alpha   90.00
_cell.angle_beta   90.00
_cell.angle_gamma   90.00
#
_symmetry.space_group_name_H-M   'P 1'
#
loop_
_entity.id
_entity.type
_entity.pdbx_description
1 polymer ?
#
loop_
_entity_poly.entity_id
_entity_poly.type
_entity_poly.pdbx_seq_one_letter_code
_entity_poly.pdbx_strand_id
1 'polypeptide(L)'
;MAARILLVDDHESVRKGVRTLFANDTSLQVCGEAQNGVDAVRMVEELSPDVVILDLTMPGLTGFQTAAKMREIAPSIRIIFFTIHEIPAGAWWVGADACVSKGSTLEELTVTVNRVLQLPRTVAGRLR
;
A
#
# COMPACT_ATOMS: atom_id res chain seq x y z
N MET A 1 9.10 13.41 -11.80
CA MET A 1 7.75 13.42 -11.29
C MET A 1 7.67 12.56 -10.04
N ALA A 2 6.88 12.97 -9.10
CA ALA A 2 6.74 12.21 -7.87
C ALA A 2 5.86 10.98 -8.08
N ALA A 3 6.22 9.88 -7.45
CA ALA A 3 5.36 8.71 -7.39
C ALA A 3 4.20 8.99 -6.44
N ARG A 4 3.00 8.59 -6.80
CA ARG A 4 1.78 8.90 -6.06
C ARG A 4 1.38 7.73 -5.19
N ILE A 5 1.21 8.00 -3.91
CA ILE A 5 1.00 6.98 -2.89
C ILE A 5 -0.35 7.18 -2.22
N LEU A 6 -1.15 6.12 -2.12
CA LEU A 6 -2.39 6.11 -1.36
C LEU A 6 -2.12 5.41 -0.03
N LEU A 7 -2.49 6.04 1.08
CA LEU A 7 -2.36 5.45 2.41
C LEU A 7 -3.71 4.93 2.87
N VAL A 8 -3.75 3.67 3.28
CA VAL A 8 -4.99 3.05 3.74
C VAL A 8 -4.77 2.43 5.11
N ASP A 9 -5.34 3.06 6.13
CA ASP A 9 -5.21 2.62 7.51
C ASP A 9 -6.31 3.31 8.32
N ASP A 10 -6.94 2.61 9.22
CA ASP A 10 -8.01 3.21 10.02
C ASP A 10 -7.47 4.04 11.19
N HIS A 11 -6.16 4.08 11.41
CA HIS A 11 -5.56 4.87 12.47
C HIS A 11 -4.94 6.14 11.91
N GLU A 12 -5.48 7.28 12.31
CA GLU A 12 -4.96 8.58 11.86
C GLU A 12 -3.50 8.77 12.26
N SER A 13 -3.11 8.30 13.44
CA SER A 13 -1.73 8.48 13.90
C SER A 13 -0.73 7.75 13.00
N VAL A 14 -1.11 6.60 12.47
CA VAL A 14 -0.25 5.86 11.54
C VAL A 14 -0.13 6.62 10.23
N ARG A 15 -1.26 7.08 9.68
CA ARG A 15 -1.22 7.83 8.42
C ARG A 15 -0.40 9.10 8.57
N LYS A 16 -0.55 9.80 9.72
CA LYS A 16 0.21 11.03 9.97
C LYS A 16 1.71 10.75 10.00
N GLY A 17 2.13 9.66 10.65
CA GLY A 17 3.53 9.28 10.70
C GLY A 17 4.10 9.02 9.32
N VAL A 18 3.36 8.31 8.49
CA VAL A 18 3.80 7.99 7.14
C VAL A 18 3.82 9.25 6.27
N ARG A 19 2.80 10.12 6.40
CA ARG A 19 2.78 11.39 5.68
C ARG A 19 4.03 12.22 6.00
N THR A 20 4.36 12.30 7.29
CA THR A 20 5.52 13.07 7.74
C THR A 20 6.81 12.49 7.18
N LEU A 21 6.91 11.17 7.16
CA LEU A 21 8.08 10.51 6.60
C LEU A 21 8.27 10.88 5.14
N PHE A 22 7.20 10.82 4.34
CA PHE A 22 7.31 11.05 2.90
C PHE A 22 7.35 12.53 2.54
N ALA A 23 6.99 13.43 3.46
CA ALA A 23 6.98 14.86 3.17
C ALA A 23 8.37 15.41 2.83
N ASN A 24 9.42 14.74 3.31
CA ASN A 24 10.77 15.17 3.05
C ASN A 24 11.38 14.55 1.79
N ASP A 25 10.63 13.73 1.08
CA ASP A 25 11.14 13.07 -0.11
C ASP A 25 10.36 13.58 -1.32
N THR A 26 10.99 14.42 -2.13
CA THR A 26 10.31 15.04 -3.27
C THR A 26 9.98 14.05 -4.37
N SER A 27 10.54 12.84 -4.32
CA SER A 27 10.20 11.80 -5.30
C SER A 27 8.92 11.05 -4.95
N LEU A 28 8.33 11.29 -3.78
CA LEU A 28 7.13 10.62 -3.31
C LEU A 28 6.07 11.64 -2.95
N GLN A 29 4.81 11.34 -3.25
CA GLN A 29 3.70 12.22 -2.95
C GLN A 29 2.53 11.39 -2.42
N VAL A 30 2.03 11.72 -1.24
CA VAL A 30 0.80 11.10 -0.74
C VAL A 30 -0.35 11.79 -1.43
N CYS A 31 -1.03 11.06 -2.31
CA CYS A 31 -2.11 11.64 -3.11
C CYS A 31 -3.48 11.46 -2.47
N GLY A 32 -3.59 10.65 -1.44
CA GLY A 32 -4.85 10.45 -0.74
C GLY A 32 -4.69 9.53 0.46
N GLU A 33 -5.73 9.51 1.30
CA GLU A 33 -5.77 8.67 2.50
C GLU A 33 -7.17 8.11 2.63
N ALA A 34 -7.26 6.84 3.00
CA ALA A 34 -8.52 6.18 3.25
C ALA A 34 -8.51 5.49 4.60
N GLN A 35 -9.66 5.43 5.26
CA GLN A 35 -9.79 4.82 6.57
C GLN A 35 -10.34 3.40 6.50
N ASN A 36 -10.78 2.95 5.37
CA ASN A 36 -11.37 1.64 5.20
C ASN A 36 -11.21 1.17 3.76
N GLY A 37 -11.48 -0.11 3.53
CA GLY A 37 -11.27 -0.71 2.23
C GLY A 37 -12.19 -0.21 1.14
N VAL A 38 -13.45 0.08 1.48
CA VAL A 38 -14.41 0.55 0.48
C VAL A 38 -13.98 1.90 -0.09
N ASP A 39 -13.61 2.83 0.80
CA ASP A 39 -13.12 4.14 0.35
C ASP A 39 -11.81 4.01 -0.40
N ALA A 40 -10.95 3.08 0.02
CA ALA A 40 -9.67 2.87 -0.64
C ALA A 40 -9.85 2.40 -2.09
N VAL A 41 -10.75 1.47 -2.32
CA VAL A 41 -11.03 0.97 -3.68
C VAL A 41 -11.53 2.11 -4.56
N ARG A 42 -12.46 2.92 -4.03
CA ARG A 42 -12.98 4.06 -4.77
C ARG A 42 -11.85 5.05 -5.12
N MET A 43 -10.96 5.30 -4.16
CA MET A 43 -9.84 6.22 -4.40
C MET A 43 -8.84 5.69 -5.41
N VAL A 44 -8.65 4.37 -5.49
CA VAL A 44 -7.80 3.80 -6.53
C VAL A 44 -8.35 4.15 -7.91
N GLU A 45 -9.68 4.06 -8.06
CA GLU A 45 -10.28 4.43 -9.34
C GLU A 45 -10.15 5.91 -9.63
N GLU A 46 -10.37 6.74 -8.62
CA GLU A 46 -10.37 8.19 -8.80
C GLU A 46 -8.98 8.78 -8.97
N LEU A 47 -8.01 8.26 -8.24
CA LEU A 47 -6.70 8.89 -8.15
C LEU A 47 -5.61 8.19 -8.94
N SER A 48 -5.82 6.94 -9.30
CA SER A 48 -4.83 6.12 -10.02
C SER A 48 -3.44 6.20 -9.37
N PRO A 49 -3.31 5.81 -8.09
CA PRO A 49 -2.01 5.90 -7.43
C PRO A 49 -1.02 4.90 -8.02
N ASP A 50 0.26 5.16 -7.83
CA ASP A 50 1.30 4.24 -8.27
C ASP A 50 1.50 3.11 -7.26
N VAL A 51 1.35 3.42 -5.98
CA VAL A 51 1.54 2.46 -4.88
C VAL A 51 0.47 2.68 -3.84
N VAL A 52 -0.03 1.61 -3.26
CA VAL A 52 -0.95 1.67 -2.12
C VAL A 52 -0.25 1.05 -0.93
N ILE A 53 -0.21 1.77 0.20
CA ILE A 53 0.25 1.23 1.47
C ILE A 53 -1.00 0.88 2.26
N LEU A 54 -1.18 -0.40 2.55
CA LEU A 54 -2.46 -0.94 2.96
C LEU A 54 -2.35 -1.75 4.24
N ASP A 55 -3.10 -1.34 5.25
CA ASP A 55 -3.21 -2.08 6.51
C ASP A 55 -4.04 -3.35 6.28
N LEU A 56 -3.64 -4.44 6.91
CA LEU A 56 -4.36 -5.70 6.78
C LEU A 56 -5.58 -5.78 7.67
N THR A 57 -5.57 -5.08 8.81
CA THR A 57 -6.65 -5.18 9.78
C THR A 57 -7.41 -3.89 9.85
N MET A 58 -8.59 -3.86 9.27
CA MET A 58 -9.47 -2.70 9.25
C MET A 58 -10.91 -3.15 9.42
N PRO A 59 -11.79 -2.29 9.95
CA PRO A 59 -13.22 -2.60 9.99
C PRO A 59 -13.77 -2.77 8.58
N GLY A 60 -14.70 -3.70 8.41
CA GLY A 60 -15.30 -3.97 7.12
C GLY A 60 -14.41 -4.86 6.27
N LEU A 61 -14.02 -4.41 5.11
CA LEU A 61 -13.12 -5.20 4.25
C LEU A 61 -11.75 -5.30 4.90
N THR A 62 -11.21 -6.51 4.93
CA THR A 62 -9.84 -6.72 5.39
C THR A 62 -8.87 -6.19 4.34
N GLY A 63 -7.60 -6.07 4.71
CA GLY A 63 -6.58 -5.68 3.73
C GLY A 63 -6.48 -6.66 2.57
N PHE A 64 -6.62 -7.97 2.83
CA PHE A 64 -6.58 -8.96 1.75
C PHE A 64 -7.76 -8.79 0.79
N GLN A 65 -8.96 -8.58 1.34
CA GLN A 65 -10.14 -8.36 0.50
C GLN A 65 -10.02 -7.08 -0.30
N THR A 66 -9.50 -6.03 0.33
CA THR A 66 -9.31 -4.74 -0.31
C THR A 66 -8.30 -4.86 -1.46
N ALA A 67 -7.18 -5.55 -1.21
CA ALA A 67 -6.16 -5.75 -2.24
C ALA A 67 -6.73 -6.51 -3.44
N ALA A 68 -7.55 -7.52 -3.19
CA ALA A 68 -8.16 -8.29 -4.27
C ALA A 68 -9.04 -7.41 -5.15
N LYS A 69 -9.85 -6.54 -4.52
CA LYS A 69 -10.70 -5.62 -5.28
C LYS A 69 -9.88 -4.60 -6.06
N MET A 70 -8.81 -4.10 -5.47
CA MET A 70 -7.92 -3.17 -6.17
C MET A 70 -7.31 -3.81 -7.41
N ARG A 71 -6.91 -5.09 -7.31
CA ARG A 71 -6.33 -5.80 -8.44
C ARG A 71 -7.34 -6.01 -9.57
N GLU A 72 -8.63 -6.14 -9.23
CA GLU A 72 -9.67 -6.27 -10.25
C GLU A 72 -9.80 -5.00 -11.08
N ILE A 73 -9.72 -3.85 -10.44
CA ILE A 73 -9.92 -2.57 -11.13
C ILE A 73 -8.62 -1.96 -11.63
N ALA A 74 -7.49 -2.34 -11.07
CA ALA A 74 -6.18 -1.82 -11.47
C ALA A 74 -5.15 -2.95 -11.41
N PRO A 75 -5.13 -3.84 -12.39
CA PRO A 75 -4.30 -5.06 -12.32
C PRO A 75 -2.81 -4.82 -12.15
N SER A 76 -2.31 -3.67 -12.57
CA SER A 76 -0.89 -3.37 -12.45
C SER A 76 -0.52 -2.54 -11.24
N ILE A 77 -1.48 -2.26 -10.35
CA ILE A 77 -1.20 -1.44 -9.18
C ILE A 77 -0.22 -2.15 -8.26
N ARG A 78 0.63 -1.38 -7.62
CA ARG A 78 1.58 -1.92 -6.65
C ARG A 78 1.00 -1.75 -5.25
N ILE A 79 1.05 -2.81 -4.46
CA ILE A 79 0.46 -2.84 -3.12
C ILE A 79 1.51 -3.30 -2.11
N ILE A 80 1.65 -2.55 -1.02
CA ILE A 80 2.52 -2.90 0.09
C ILE A 80 1.63 -3.07 1.31
N PHE A 81 1.64 -4.26 1.93
CA PHE A 81 0.95 -4.44 3.21
C PHE A 81 1.81 -3.82 4.31
N PHE A 82 1.18 -3.05 5.17
CA PHE A 82 1.86 -2.39 6.30
C PHE A 82 1.06 -2.73 7.55
N THR A 83 1.55 -3.65 8.36
CA THR A 83 0.75 -4.26 9.41
C THR A 83 1.56 -4.50 10.69
N ILE A 84 0.86 -4.51 11.84
CA ILE A 84 1.47 -4.88 13.10
C ILE A 84 1.52 -6.40 13.29
N HIS A 85 0.83 -7.14 12.44
CA HIS A 85 0.78 -8.60 12.58
C HIS A 85 1.86 -9.25 11.74
N GLU A 86 2.35 -10.39 12.21
CA GLU A 86 3.25 -11.18 11.41
C GLU A 86 2.44 -11.91 10.35
N ILE A 87 2.97 -11.98 9.16
CA ILE A 87 2.33 -12.71 8.07
C ILE A 87 3.16 -13.95 7.82
N PRO A 88 2.55 -15.12 7.83
CA PRO A 88 3.31 -16.36 7.54
C PRO A 88 4.03 -16.26 6.22
N ALA A 89 5.21 -16.89 6.15
CA ALA A 89 6.03 -16.84 4.95
C ALA A 89 5.22 -17.28 3.73
N GLY A 90 5.27 -16.47 2.69
CA GLY A 90 4.56 -16.75 1.45
C GLY A 90 3.10 -16.32 1.41
N ALA A 91 2.50 -15.96 2.54
CA ALA A 91 1.09 -15.59 2.55
C ALA A 91 0.83 -14.21 1.95
N TRP A 92 1.76 -13.28 2.14
CA TRP A 92 1.57 -11.90 1.72
C TRP A 92 1.56 -11.74 0.19
N TRP A 93 2.24 -12.61 -0.53
CA TRP A 93 2.33 -12.44 -1.98
C TRP A 93 0.99 -12.64 -2.69
N VAL A 94 0.01 -13.20 -2.00
CA VAL A 94 -1.30 -13.42 -2.63
C VAL A 94 -1.94 -12.10 -3.06
N GLY A 95 -1.71 -11.04 -2.32
CA GLY A 95 -2.35 -9.76 -2.62
C GLY A 95 -1.44 -8.57 -2.74
N ALA A 96 -0.14 -8.74 -2.52
CA ALA A 96 0.75 -7.59 -2.45
C ALA A 96 2.10 -7.87 -3.09
N ASP A 97 2.83 -6.80 -3.36
CA ASP A 97 4.19 -6.88 -3.90
C ASP A 97 5.22 -6.90 -2.79
N ALA A 98 4.86 -6.45 -1.60
CA ALA A 98 5.74 -6.46 -0.44
C ALA A 98 4.94 -6.33 0.84
N CYS A 99 5.60 -6.58 1.96
CA CYS A 99 5.00 -6.45 3.27
C CYS A 99 6.02 -5.84 4.22
N VAL A 100 5.59 -4.84 5.00
CA VAL A 100 6.43 -4.19 5.99
C VAL A 100 5.71 -4.22 7.32
N SER A 101 6.45 -4.57 8.39
CA SER A 101 5.90 -4.57 9.74
C SER A 101 5.86 -3.15 10.29
N LYS A 102 4.77 -2.78 10.94
CA LYS A 102 4.69 -1.48 11.63
C LYS A 102 5.65 -1.41 12.82
N GLY A 103 6.16 -2.55 13.28
CA GLY A 103 7.17 -2.59 14.32
C GLY A 103 8.57 -2.30 13.81
N SER A 104 8.76 -2.27 12.49
CA SER A 104 10.03 -1.93 11.89
C SER A 104 10.22 -0.41 11.87
N THR A 105 11.38 0.05 11.45
CA THR A 105 11.61 1.48 11.33
C THR A 105 10.83 2.03 10.12
N LEU A 106 10.45 3.30 10.19
CA LEU A 106 9.79 3.94 9.05
C LEU A 106 10.70 4.01 7.84
N GLU A 107 12.01 4.02 8.04
CA GLU A 107 12.95 3.99 6.93
C GLU A 107 12.80 2.75 6.08
N GLU A 108 12.48 1.62 6.71
CA GLU A 108 12.28 0.38 5.99
C GLU A 108 11.10 0.48 5.02
N LEU A 109 10.07 1.24 5.41
CA LEU A 109 8.94 1.50 4.53
C LEU A 109 9.38 2.28 3.30
N THR A 110 10.20 3.32 3.48
CA THR A 110 10.72 4.11 2.35
C THR A 110 11.53 3.24 1.40
N VAL A 111 12.41 2.42 1.95
CA VAL A 111 13.23 1.51 1.13
C VAL A 111 12.33 0.56 0.33
N THR A 112 11.30 0.02 0.97
CA THR A 112 10.39 -0.91 0.32
C THR A 112 9.59 -0.23 -0.79
N VAL A 113 9.10 1.00 -0.54
CA VAL A 113 8.38 1.76 -1.57
C VAL A 113 9.25 1.94 -2.81
N ASN A 114 10.50 2.36 -2.61
CA ASN A 114 11.39 2.60 -3.73
C ASN A 114 11.70 1.31 -4.48
N ARG A 115 11.86 0.20 -3.76
CA ARG A 115 12.10 -1.09 -4.41
C ARG A 115 10.90 -1.54 -5.24
N VAL A 116 9.71 -1.40 -4.69
CA VAL A 116 8.48 -1.81 -5.38
C VAL A 116 8.25 -0.97 -6.62
N LEU A 117 8.57 0.33 -6.56
CA LEU A 117 8.42 1.20 -7.71
C LEU A 117 9.30 0.82 -8.88
N GLN A 118 10.37 0.06 -8.64
CA GLN A 118 11.25 -0.38 -9.71
C GLN A 118 10.83 -1.71 -10.32
N LEU A 119 9.80 -2.37 -9.77
CA LEU A 119 9.31 -3.60 -10.35
C LEU A 119 8.58 -3.30 -11.66
N PRO A 120 8.65 -4.21 -12.63
CA PRO A 120 7.90 -4.01 -13.87
C PRO A 120 6.41 -3.90 -13.59
N ARG A 121 5.72 -3.02 -14.30
CA ARG A 121 4.30 -2.94 -14.20
C ARG A 121 3.68 -4.01 -15.05
N THR A 122 3.52 -5.17 -14.48
CA THR A 122 2.86 -6.27 -15.15
C THR A 122 1.52 -6.51 -14.49
N VAL A 123 0.62 -7.14 -15.20
CA VAL A 123 -0.67 -7.49 -14.66
C VAL A 123 -0.55 -8.83 -13.96
N ALA A 124 -1.68 -9.47 -13.75
CA ALA A 124 -1.74 -10.75 -13.07
C ALA A 124 -0.58 -11.62 -13.47
N GLY A 125 0.02 -12.24 -12.54
CA GLY A 125 1.15 -13.09 -12.81
C GLY A 125 2.49 -12.52 -12.46
N ARG A 126 2.53 -11.28 -12.02
CA ARG A 126 3.76 -10.68 -11.58
C ARG A 126 4.50 -11.54 -10.58
N LEU A 127 3.79 -12.28 -9.85
CA LEU A 127 4.33 -13.01 -8.81
C LEU A 127 4.85 -14.29 -9.14
N ARG A 128 5.38 -14.68 -9.84
CA ARG A 128 5.82 -16.04 -10.02
C ARG A 128 7.22 -16.32 -9.49
#